data_4385a50fc8768a38fde214ac87e61781
#
_entry.id   4385a50fc8768a38fde214ac87e61781
#
_cell.length_a   1.000
_cell.length_b   1.000
_cell.length_c   1.000
_cell.angle_alpha   90.00
_cell.angle_beta   90.00
_cell.angle_gamma   90.00
#
_symmetry.space_group_name_H-M   'P 1'
#
loop_
_entity.id
_entity.type
_entity.pdbx_description
1 polymer ?
#
loop_
_entity_poly.entity_id
_entity_poly.type
_entity_poly.pdbx_seq_one_letter_code
_entity_poly.pdbx_strand_id
1 'polypeptide(L)'
;LTKEELLARFIENDPGIEKEIYMVMENINGTVGEYPYTSTWVPELKSMGYHVYLLSNFSDQQLHDSREKLPFIDQADGVLLSFRYKMIKPDDAIYQKLFELFSLKPEECLFFDDKQENIDGAVRNKMNGHVFTSYEDAMNTIKNI
;
A
#
# COMPACT_ATOMS: atom_id res chain seq x y z
N LEU A 1 -15.23 9.68 -6.07
CA LEU A 1 -15.68 9.37 -7.44
C LEU A 1 -16.04 7.91 -7.50
N THR A 2 -17.19 7.58 -8.08
CA THR A 2 -17.53 6.21 -8.43
C THR A 2 -16.70 5.76 -9.65
N LYS A 3 -16.74 4.45 -9.98
CA LYS A 3 -16.11 3.92 -11.19
C LYS A 3 -16.64 4.60 -12.44
N GLU A 4 -17.95 4.80 -12.50
CA GLU A 4 -18.64 5.44 -13.61
C GLU A 4 -18.25 6.92 -13.76
N GLU A 5 -18.16 7.66 -12.66
CA GLU A 5 -17.71 9.06 -12.66
C GLU A 5 -16.25 9.19 -13.10
N LEU A 6 -15.40 8.24 -12.70
CA LEU A 6 -13.99 8.20 -13.11
C LEU A 6 -13.85 7.89 -14.60
N LEU A 7 -14.57 6.87 -15.06
CA LEU A 7 -14.65 6.51 -16.49
C LEU A 7 -15.10 7.70 -17.34
N ALA A 8 -16.19 8.38 -16.94
CA ALA A 8 -16.71 9.53 -17.67
C ALA A 8 -15.66 10.64 -17.81
N ARG A 9 -14.88 10.92 -16.77
CA ARG A 9 -13.80 11.92 -16.82
C ARG A 9 -12.64 11.52 -17.74
N PHE A 10 -12.26 10.25 -17.75
CA PHE A 10 -11.23 9.77 -18.68
C PHE A 10 -11.67 9.89 -20.12
N ILE A 11 -12.93 9.51 -20.43
CA ILE A 11 -13.51 9.62 -21.76
C ILE A 11 -13.67 11.08 -22.19
N GLU A 12 -14.09 11.95 -21.27
CA GLU A 12 -14.20 13.40 -21.53
C GLU A 12 -12.84 14.02 -21.88
N ASN A 13 -11.77 13.60 -21.18
CA ASN A 13 -10.41 14.09 -21.44
C ASN A 13 -9.83 13.57 -22.75
N ASP A 14 -10.18 12.34 -23.16
CA ASP A 14 -9.68 11.75 -24.41
C ASP A 14 -10.74 10.84 -25.07
N PRO A 15 -11.71 11.41 -25.79
CA PRO A 15 -12.81 10.68 -26.41
C PRO A 15 -12.34 9.78 -27.56
N GLY A 16 -11.10 9.91 -28.03
CA GLY A 16 -10.56 9.11 -29.11
C GLY A 16 -10.14 7.69 -28.72
N ILE A 17 -10.01 7.40 -27.43
CA ILE A 17 -9.53 6.12 -26.88
C ILE A 17 -10.52 5.48 -25.88
N GLU A 18 -11.81 5.71 -26.08
CA GLU A 18 -12.86 5.22 -25.18
C GLU A 18 -12.80 3.69 -24.99
N LYS A 19 -12.54 2.93 -26.05
CA LYS A 19 -12.45 1.45 -25.98
C LYS A 19 -11.27 0.99 -25.13
N GLU A 20 -10.14 1.66 -25.27
CA GLU A 20 -8.92 1.38 -24.52
C GLU A 20 -9.11 1.72 -23.04
N ILE A 21 -9.79 2.82 -22.75
CA ILE A 21 -10.15 3.21 -21.36
C ILE A 21 -11.02 2.13 -20.72
N TYR A 22 -12.07 1.67 -21.39
CA TYR A 22 -12.91 0.56 -20.90
C TYR A 22 -12.10 -0.71 -20.70
N MET A 23 -11.25 -1.08 -21.67
CA MET A 23 -10.41 -2.28 -21.58
C MET A 23 -9.47 -2.25 -20.36
N VAL A 24 -8.81 -1.11 -20.10
CA VAL A 24 -7.93 -0.93 -18.93
C VAL A 24 -8.73 -1.04 -17.63
N MET A 25 -9.87 -0.36 -17.56
CA MET A 25 -10.69 -0.33 -16.33
C MET A 25 -11.36 -1.67 -16.01
N GLU A 26 -11.66 -2.49 -17.01
CA GLU A 26 -12.19 -3.85 -16.82
C GLU A 26 -11.09 -4.83 -16.37
N ASN A 27 -9.83 -4.58 -16.76
CA ASN A 27 -8.70 -5.47 -16.47
C ASN A 27 -7.81 -4.98 -15.32
N ILE A 28 -8.19 -3.93 -14.61
CA ILE A 28 -7.41 -3.38 -13.48
C ILE A 28 -7.19 -4.42 -12.35
N ASN A 29 -8.08 -5.41 -12.24
CA ASN A 29 -7.99 -6.50 -11.28
C ASN A 29 -6.77 -7.41 -11.51
N GLY A 30 -6.20 -7.43 -12.72
CA GLY A 30 -4.99 -8.17 -13.05
C GLY A 30 -3.71 -7.54 -12.51
N THR A 31 -3.77 -6.32 -11.98
CA THR A 31 -2.59 -5.59 -11.46
C THR A 31 -2.21 -5.98 -10.03
N VAL A 32 -3.10 -6.67 -9.31
CA VAL A 32 -2.84 -7.17 -7.95
C VAL A 32 -2.63 -8.67 -8.00
N GLY A 33 -1.41 -9.10 -7.64
CA GLY A 33 -1.02 -10.50 -7.56
C GLY A 33 -0.56 -10.88 -6.15
N GLU A 34 -0.61 -12.17 -5.84
CA GLU A 34 -0.03 -12.72 -4.63
C GLU A 34 1.40 -13.20 -4.90
N TYR A 35 2.30 -12.92 -3.96
CA TYR A 35 3.58 -13.60 -3.87
C TYR A 35 3.48 -14.83 -2.95
N PRO A 36 4.32 -15.85 -3.12
CA PRO A 36 4.27 -17.06 -2.30
C PRO A 36 4.35 -16.82 -0.79
N TYR A 37 4.99 -15.75 -0.37
CA TYR A 37 5.16 -15.36 1.03
C TYR A 37 4.03 -14.46 1.58
N THR A 38 3.09 -14.02 0.76
CA THR A 38 2.07 -13.02 1.16
C THR A 38 1.24 -13.47 2.36
N SER A 39 0.85 -14.74 2.40
CA SER A 39 0.01 -15.30 3.48
C SER A 39 0.79 -15.64 4.76
N THR A 40 2.11 -15.76 4.70
CA THR A 40 2.95 -16.23 5.82
C THR A 40 3.80 -15.13 6.43
N TRP A 41 4.12 -14.07 5.70
CA TRP A 41 5.07 -13.04 6.15
C TRP A 41 4.54 -12.24 7.35
N VAL A 42 3.28 -11.81 7.33
CA VAL A 42 2.69 -11.07 8.46
C VAL A 42 2.68 -11.92 9.74
N PRO A 43 2.18 -13.18 9.73
CA PRO A 43 2.31 -14.08 10.88
C PRO A 43 3.75 -14.30 11.35
N GLU A 44 4.71 -14.44 10.43
CA GLU A 44 6.11 -14.61 10.75
C GLU A 44 6.67 -13.41 11.53
N LEU A 45 6.46 -12.18 11.04
CA LEU A 45 6.89 -10.97 11.71
C LEU A 45 6.25 -10.83 13.11
N LYS A 46 4.98 -11.14 13.24
CA LYS A 46 4.28 -11.12 14.53
C LYS A 46 4.84 -12.17 15.49
N SER A 47 5.23 -13.34 15.01
CA SER A 47 5.90 -14.36 15.83
C SER A 47 7.27 -13.95 16.35
N MET A 48 7.94 -13.02 15.64
CA MET A 48 9.21 -12.39 16.06
C MET A 48 8.99 -11.24 17.06
N GLY A 49 7.75 -10.89 17.38
CA GLY A 49 7.39 -9.82 18.32
C GLY A 49 7.15 -8.46 17.69
N TYR A 50 7.14 -8.36 16.36
CA TYR A 50 6.84 -7.12 15.67
C TYR A 50 5.34 -6.89 15.51
N HIS A 51 4.95 -5.61 15.51
CA HIS A 51 3.62 -5.18 15.05
C HIS A 51 3.70 -4.82 13.56
N VAL A 52 2.70 -5.23 12.80
CA VAL A 52 2.68 -5.06 11.35
C VAL A 52 1.53 -4.14 10.93
N TYR A 53 1.86 -3.04 10.27
CA TYR A 53 0.92 -2.05 9.77
C TYR A 53 1.02 -1.95 8.24
N LEU A 54 -0.11 -1.81 7.57
CA LEU A 54 -0.15 -1.67 6.12
C LEU A 54 -0.48 -0.22 5.74
N LEU A 55 0.36 0.37 4.90
CA LEU A 55 0.18 1.71 4.34
C LEU A 55 0.22 1.63 2.81
N SER A 56 -0.91 1.81 2.16
CA SER A 56 -1.01 1.61 0.71
C SER A 56 -1.79 2.71 0.00
N ASN A 57 -1.26 3.10 -1.19
CA ASN A 57 -1.98 3.90 -2.16
C ASN A 57 -2.94 2.98 -2.92
N PHE A 58 -4.15 2.86 -2.42
CA PHE A 58 -5.16 1.93 -2.93
C PHE A 58 -6.48 2.66 -3.15
N SER A 59 -7.21 2.29 -4.20
CA SER A 59 -8.57 2.79 -4.42
C SER A 59 -9.61 1.85 -3.79
N ASP A 60 -10.81 2.34 -3.56
CA ASP A 60 -11.94 1.54 -3.05
C ASP A 60 -12.26 0.38 -4.01
N GLN A 61 -12.27 0.67 -5.31
CA GLN A 61 -12.52 -0.34 -6.35
C GLN A 61 -11.45 -1.44 -6.34
N GLN A 62 -10.16 -1.06 -6.26
CA GLN A 62 -9.07 -2.05 -6.21
C GLN A 62 -9.20 -2.95 -4.98
N LEU A 63 -9.56 -2.39 -3.82
CA LEU A 63 -9.78 -3.18 -2.61
C LEU A 63 -10.94 -4.16 -2.78
N HIS A 64 -12.07 -3.69 -3.30
CA HIS A 64 -13.24 -4.53 -3.54
C HIS A 64 -12.91 -5.70 -4.47
N ASP A 65 -12.28 -5.42 -5.59
CA ASP A 65 -12.00 -6.39 -6.64
C ASP A 65 -10.85 -7.37 -6.30
N SER A 66 -9.95 -6.99 -5.39
CA SER A 66 -8.78 -7.79 -5.01
C SER A 66 -8.85 -8.35 -3.60
N ARG A 67 -9.95 -8.16 -2.88
CA ARG A 67 -10.05 -8.47 -1.44
C ARG A 67 -9.69 -9.92 -1.11
N GLU A 68 -10.12 -10.87 -1.95
CA GLU A 68 -9.84 -12.30 -1.77
C GLU A 68 -8.35 -12.64 -1.95
N LYS A 69 -7.61 -11.82 -2.73
CA LYS A 69 -6.17 -11.97 -2.96
C LYS A 69 -5.30 -11.28 -1.91
N LEU A 70 -5.91 -10.65 -0.91
CA LEU A 70 -5.23 -9.84 0.09
C LEU A 70 -5.53 -10.33 1.53
N PRO A 71 -5.36 -11.64 1.84
CA PRO A 71 -5.69 -12.19 3.15
C PRO A 71 -4.85 -11.57 4.28
N PHE A 72 -3.66 -11.09 3.99
CA PHE A 72 -2.76 -10.45 4.95
C PHE A 72 -3.31 -9.13 5.52
N ILE A 73 -4.29 -8.50 4.86
CA ILE A 73 -4.95 -7.28 5.39
C ILE A 73 -5.61 -7.58 6.74
N ASP A 74 -6.23 -8.76 6.91
CA ASP A 74 -6.89 -9.14 8.17
C ASP A 74 -5.90 -9.61 9.24
N GLN A 75 -4.68 -9.93 8.85
CA GLN A 75 -3.62 -10.38 9.75
C GLN A 75 -2.83 -9.21 10.36
N ALA A 76 -2.85 -8.04 9.71
CA ALA A 76 -2.13 -6.86 10.15
C ALA A 76 -2.75 -6.24 11.43
N ASP A 77 -1.93 -5.58 12.24
CA ASP A 77 -2.36 -4.87 13.45
C ASP A 77 -3.08 -3.56 13.12
N GLY A 78 -2.84 -3.01 11.92
CA GLY A 78 -3.56 -1.85 11.41
C GLY A 78 -3.37 -1.65 9.92
N VAL A 79 -4.36 -1.00 9.28
CA VAL A 79 -4.39 -0.77 7.82
C VAL A 79 -4.81 0.65 7.51
N LEU A 80 -3.94 1.40 6.82
CA LEU A 80 -4.25 2.70 6.26
C LEU A 80 -4.23 2.62 4.72
N LEU A 81 -5.39 2.82 4.12
CA LEU A 81 -5.58 2.88 2.67
C LEU A 81 -5.88 4.33 2.26
N SER A 82 -5.15 4.82 1.26
CA SER A 82 -5.14 6.21 0.82
C SER A 82 -6.53 6.78 0.53
N PHE A 83 -7.39 5.99 -0.12
CA PHE A 83 -8.72 6.45 -0.51
C PHE A 83 -9.63 6.80 0.68
N ARG A 84 -9.45 6.12 1.83
CA ARG A 84 -10.27 6.36 3.04
C ARG A 84 -10.02 7.73 3.67
N TYR A 85 -8.80 8.26 3.48
CA TYR A 85 -8.37 9.52 4.10
C TYR A 85 -8.12 10.62 3.08
N LYS A 86 -8.24 10.33 1.77
CA LYS A 86 -7.94 11.26 0.66
C LYS A 86 -6.50 11.79 0.74
N MET A 87 -5.58 10.93 1.14
CA MET A 87 -4.14 11.21 1.27
C MET A 87 -3.38 10.13 0.49
N ILE A 88 -2.21 10.45 -0.05
CA ILE A 88 -1.40 9.51 -0.81
C ILE A 88 0.08 9.58 -0.39
N LYS A 89 0.80 8.48 -0.51
CA LYS A 89 2.27 8.48 -0.47
C LYS A 89 2.78 9.17 -1.75
N PRO A 90 3.83 9.98 -1.71
CA PRO A 90 4.74 10.25 -0.60
C PRO A 90 4.42 11.52 0.22
N ASP A 91 3.18 12.02 0.23
CA ASP A 91 2.81 13.21 0.99
C ASP A 91 2.98 12.98 2.50
N ASP A 92 3.53 13.96 3.22
CA ASP A 92 3.80 13.84 4.66
C ASP A 92 2.54 13.54 5.48
N ALA A 93 1.38 14.06 5.03
CA ALA A 93 0.10 13.91 5.72
C ALA A 93 -0.31 12.44 5.95
N ILE A 94 0.00 11.54 5.03
CA ILE A 94 -0.38 10.12 5.17
C ILE A 94 0.46 9.40 6.23
N TYR A 95 1.75 9.73 6.36
CA TYR A 95 2.63 9.18 7.39
C TYR A 95 2.24 9.69 8.77
N GLN A 96 1.98 10.98 8.90
CA GLN A 96 1.48 11.57 10.15
C GLN A 96 0.14 10.98 10.56
N LYS A 97 -0.75 10.72 9.58
CA LYS A 97 -2.03 10.05 9.84
C LYS A 97 -1.85 8.61 10.32
N LEU A 98 -0.87 7.89 9.78
CA LEU A 98 -0.51 6.54 10.24
C LEU A 98 -0.09 6.56 11.72
N PHE A 99 0.78 7.49 12.11
CA PHE A 99 1.26 7.63 13.50
C PHE A 99 0.11 7.97 14.45
N GLU A 100 -0.74 8.90 14.06
CA GLU A 100 -1.92 9.31 14.84
C GLU A 100 -2.89 8.12 15.07
N LEU A 101 -3.24 7.40 14.00
CA LEU A 101 -4.23 6.32 14.06
C LEU A 101 -3.80 5.16 14.95
N PHE A 102 -2.52 4.83 14.92
CA PHE A 102 -2.01 3.63 15.59
C PHE A 102 -1.08 3.96 16.77
N SER A 103 -0.97 5.24 17.14
CA SER A 103 -0.13 5.73 18.24
C SER A 103 1.33 5.29 18.09
N LEU A 104 1.87 5.37 16.86
CA LEU A 104 3.22 4.93 16.54
C LEU A 104 4.23 6.04 16.83
N LYS A 105 5.42 5.63 17.26
CA LYS A 105 6.61 6.48 17.29
C LYS A 105 7.41 6.27 16.01
N PRO A 106 7.60 7.30 15.18
CA PRO A 106 8.25 7.17 13.88
C PRO A 106 9.60 6.49 13.92
N GLU A 107 10.42 6.84 14.91
CA GLU A 107 11.78 6.33 15.12
C GLU A 107 11.84 4.83 15.47
N GLU A 108 10.72 4.25 15.93
CA GLU A 108 10.59 2.82 16.22
C GLU A 108 10.02 2.04 15.04
N CYS A 109 9.69 2.73 13.91
CA CYS A 109 9.10 2.13 12.73
C CYS A 109 10.13 1.90 11.63
N LEU A 110 10.05 0.73 10.99
CA LEU A 110 10.74 0.42 9.74
C LEU A 110 9.70 0.28 8.62
N PHE A 111 9.88 1.07 7.56
CA PHE A 111 8.97 1.11 6.42
C PHE A 111 9.60 0.47 5.19
N PHE A 112 8.90 -0.46 4.59
CA PHE A 112 9.24 -1.06 3.30
C PHE A 112 8.26 -0.60 2.22
N ASP A 113 8.80 -0.17 1.09
CA ASP A 113 8.03 0.19 -0.10
C ASP A 113 8.91 -0.03 -1.34
N ASP A 114 8.34 -0.41 -2.46
CA ASP A 114 9.07 -0.63 -3.72
C ASP A 114 9.48 0.68 -4.42
N LYS A 115 8.91 1.82 -4.00
CA LYS A 115 9.19 3.14 -4.55
C LYS A 115 10.08 3.96 -3.65
N GLN A 116 11.24 4.38 -4.17
CA GLN A 116 12.18 5.25 -3.45
C GLN A 116 11.51 6.53 -2.94
N GLU A 117 10.65 7.16 -3.74
CA GLU A 117 9.94 8.39 -3.34
C GLU A 117 9.08 8.20 -2.08
N ASN A 118 8.48 7.03 -1.89
CA ASN A 118 7.71 6.71 -0.69
C ASN A 118 8.63 6.49 0.52
N ILE A 119 9.78 5.87 0.31
CA ILE A 119 10.81 5.72 1.35
C ILE A 119 11.34 7.10 1.78
N ASP A 120 11.62 7.98 0.82
CA ASP A 120 12.06 9.35 1.10
C ASP A 120 11.00 10.12 1.92
N GLY A 121 9.72 9.92 1.62
CA GLY A 121 8.60 10.46 2.40
C GLY A 121 8.59 9.93 3.84
N ALA A 122 8.78 8.63 4.04
CA ALA A 122 8.85 8.02 5.37
C ALA A 122 10.04 8.57 6.18
N VAL A 123 11.22 8.65 5.57
CA VAL A 123 12.45 9.17 6.20
C VAL A 123 12.30 10.65 6.59
N ARG A 124 11.69 11.49 5.73
CA ARG A 124 11.36 12.88 6.09
C ARG A 124 10.48 12.97 7.35
N ASN A 125 9.62 11.96 7.55
CA ASN A 125 8.76 11.83 8.71
C ASN A 125 9.40 11.02 9.87
N LYS A 126 10.73 10.86 9.86
CA LYS A 126 11.55 10.23 10.90
C LYS A 126 11.37 8.72 11.07
N MET A 127 10.76 8.05 10.11
CA MET A 127 10.78 6.58 10.08
C MET A 127 12.13 6.08 9.56
N ASN A 128 12.48 4.86 9.93
CA ASN A 128 13.50 4.11 9.19
C ASN A 128 12.86 3.58 7.90
N GLY A 129 13.54 3.74 6.77
CA GLY A 129 13.02 3.33 5.48
C GLY A 129 13.98 2.40 4.73
N HIS A 130 13.45 1.40 4.03
CA HIS A 130 14.21 0.50 3.19
C HIS A 130 13.44 0.18 1.92
N VAL A 131 14.07 0.35 0.75
CA VAL A 131 13.42 0.02 -0.53
C VAL A 131 13.25 -1.49 -0.62
N PHE A 132 12.02 -1.93 -0.79
CA PHE A 132 11.73 -3.36 -0.92
C PHE A 132 12.20 -3.89 -2.28
N THR A 133 13.10 -4.84 -2.26
CA THR A 133 13.64 -5.51 -3.45
C THR A 133 13.24 -6.99 -3.50
N SER A 134 13.25 -7.67 -2.37
CA SER A 134 12.81 -9.05 -2.22
C SER A 134 12.44 -9.37 -0.76
N TYR A 135 11.73 -10.48 -0.56
CA TYR A 135 11.45 -11.00 0.77
C TYR A 135 12.73 -11.28 1.56
N GLU A 136 13.73 -11.90 0.91
CA GLU A 136 15.00 -12.25 1.54
C GLU A 136 15.77 -11.00 1.99
N ASP A 137 15.79 -9.96 1.18
CA ASP A 137 16.44 -8.68 1.50
C ASP A 137 15.74 -8.00 2.69
N ALA A 138 14.41 -7.94 2.67
CA ALA A 138 13.63 -7.38 3.77
C ALA A 138 13.87 -8.15 5.09
N MET A 139 13.86 -9.48 5.04
CA MET A 139 14.12 -10.30 6.23
C MET A 139 15.55 -10.17 6.75
N ASN A 140 16.53 -10.00 5.86
CA ASN A 140 17.91 -9.72 6.28
C ASN A 140 18.02 -8.35 6.96
N THR A 141 17.35 -7.33 6.43
CA THR A 141 17.29 -6.00 7.05
C THR A 141 16.69 -6.08 8.45
N ILE A 142 15.56 -6.77 8.60
CA ILE A 142 14.87 -6.91 9.91
C ILE A 142 15.74 -7.64 10.94
N LYS A 143 16.47 -8.69 10.54
CA LYS A 143 17.32 -9.47 11.45
C LYS A 143 18.57 -8.73 11.93
N ASN A 144 18.95 -7.62 11.28
CA ASN A 144 20.13 -6.83 11.59
C ASN A 144 19.82 -5.53 12.35
N ILE A 145 18.56 -5.35 12.76
CA ILE A 145 18.12 -4.25 13.64
C ILE A 145 18.21 -4.75 15.08
#